data_e900de1b2182e58570441cfcda5aa02e
#
_entry.id   e900de1b2182e58570441cfcda5aa02e
#
_cell.length_a   1.000
_cell.length_b   1.000
_cell.length_c   1.000
_cell.angle_alpha   90.00
_cell.angle_beta   90.00
_cell.angle_gamma   90.00
#
_symmetry.space_group_name_H-M   'P 1'
#
loop_
_entity.id
_entity.type
_entity.pdbx_description
1 polymer ?
#
loop_
_entity_poly.entity_id
_entity_poly.type
_entity_poly.pdbx_seq_one_letter_code
_entity_poly.pdbx_strand_id
1 'polypeptide(L)'
;YDGRFANNGWLQELPNPLNKITWDNVALISPKTAAKLGVNTGNDAREYVGGSQGTSFINTKGGNQFSDLVTLKYQGGEISKPVPMWIAPGQPDDVITIYMGYGRTRAGKVGTGLGYSAFDVRRSDAMNFGFGEITKKGETTTIASTQIHFNMEGRDLLRVWDVDEFVAEPEMGHQHDEYDKSMYPYEQHTKVYDQNTKWAMSIDLNSCVGCNACVVACQAENNIPVVGKEQVNRSREMHWLRIDAYFGGGDINDPDGPYFQPVLCQQCEQAPCEVVCPVHATVHSAEGLNDMVYNRCVGTRY
;
A
#
# COMPACT_ATOMS: atom_id res chain seq x y z
N TYR A 1 18.33 3.61 -2.88
CA TYR A 1 18.29 4.79 -2.01
C TYR A 1 18.88 6.04 -2.65
N ASP A 2 19.68 5.93 -3.68
CA ASP A 2 20.33 7.07 -4.36
C ASP A 2 19.63 7.52 -5.64
N GLY A 3 18.53 6.88 -6.01
CA GLY A 3 17.73 7.22 -7.19
C GLY A 3 18.32 6.76 -8.52
N ARG A 4 19.31 5.85 -8.54
CA ARG A 4 19.90 5.35 -9.78
C ARG A 4 18.90 4.67 -10.71
N PHE A 5 17.81 4.13 -10.15
CA PHE A 5 16.72 3.49 -10.88
C PHE A 5 15.48 4.38 -11.06
N ALA A 6 15.60 5.69 -10.82
CA ALA A 6 14.48 6.63 -10.87
C ALA A 6 13.73 6.65 -12.21
N ASN A 7 14.37 6.27 -13.32
CA ASN A 7 13.71 6.20 -14.63
C ASN A 7 12.98 4.89 -14.93
N ASN A 8 12.84 4.00 -13.93
CA ASN A 8 12.09 2.76 -14.08
C ASN A 8 10.65 2.96 -13.58
N GLY A 9 9.67 2.87 -14.50
CA GLY A 9 8.25 3.08 -14.18
C GLY A 9 7.69 2.05 -13.20
N TRP A 10 8.10 0.79 -13.28
CA TRP A 10 7.67 -0.22 -12.32
C TRP A 10 8.13 0.11 -10.90
N LEU A 11 9.38 0.58 -10.73
CA LEU A 11 9.90 0.96 -9.41
C LEU A 11 9.29 2.27 -8.90
N GLN A 12 8.88 3.18 -9.78
CA GLN A 12 8.16 4.39 -9.38
C GLN A 12 6.73 4.08 -8.91
N GLU A 13 6.08 3.10 -9.51
CA GLU A 13 4.72 2.68 -9.16
C GLU A 13 4.70 1.58 -8.10
N LEU A 14 5.87 1.03 -7.72
CA LEU A 14 5.99 0.06 -6.63
C LEU A 14 5.72 0.78 -5.30
N PRO A 15 4.71 0.32 -4.52
CA PRO A 15 4.35 1.01 -3.29
C PRO A 15 5.44 0.91 -2.23
N ASN A 16 5.57 1.96 -1.43
CA ASN A 16 6.41 1.89 -0.24
C ASN A 16 5.84 0.83 0.73
N PRO A 17 6.69 0.01 1.37
CA PRO A 17 6.23 -1.07 2.24
C PRO A 17 5.24 -0.67 3.34
N LEU A 18 5.43 0.48 3.98
CA LEU A 18 4.64 0.91 5.13
C LEU A 18 3.48 1.83 4.76
N ASN A 19 3.75 2.88 4.00
CA ASN A 19 2.76 3.93 3.70
C ASN A 19 2.07 3.76 2.35
N LYS A 20 2.49 2.78 1.54
CA LYS A 20 1.95 2.45 0.21
C LYS A 20 1.98 3.59 -0.81
N ILE A 21 2.76 4.62 -0.56
CA ILE A 21 2.93 5.76 -1.46
C ILE A 21 3.76 5.35 -2.68
N THR A 22 3.35 5.87 -3.83
CA THR A 22 4.00 5.69 -5.12
C THR A 22 4.33 7.04 -5.73
N TRP A 23 5.27 7.09 -6.67
CA TRP A 23 5.62 8.26 -7.49
C TRP A 23 6.17 9.48 -6.75
N ASP A 24 6.23 9.46 -5.43
CA ASP A 24 6.72 10.54 -4.58
C ASP A 24 7.47 10.02 -3.36
N ASN A 25 8.24 10.91 -2.76
CA ASN A 25 8.68 10.76 -1.39
C ASN A 25 7.95 11.78 -0.49
N VAL A 26 7.69 11.37 0.73
CA VAL A 26 7.04 12.18 1.78
C VAL A 26 7.94 12.25 3.01
N ALA A 27 7.71 13.22 3.87
CA ALA A 27 8.29 13.24 5.20
C ALA A 27 7.33 12.60 6.19
N LEU A 28 7.79 11.57 6.92
CA LEU A 28 7.00 10.87 7.91
C LEU A 28 7.04 11.60 9.25
N ILE A 29 5.89 11.71 9.88
CA ILE A 29 5.72 12.30 11.22
C ILE A 29 4.77 11.46 12.07
N SER A 30 4.89 11.57 13.41
CA SER A 30 3.93 10.96 14.33
C SER A 30 2.57 11.67 14.28
N PRO A 31 1.48 10.99 14.69
CA PRO A 31 0.17 11.63 14.83
C PRO A 31 0.18 12.85 15.77
N LYS A 32 0.89 12.77 16.90
CA LYS A 32 1.03 13.87 17.85
C LYS A 32 1.80 15.05 17.25
N THR A 33 2.87 14.77 16.51
CA THR A 33 3.64 15.82 15.84
C THR A 33 2.82 16.49 14.74
N ALA A 34 2.01 15.74 13.98
CA ALA A 34 1.09 16.30 12.99
C ALA A 34 0.07 17.24 13.63
N ALA A 35 -0.54 16.84 14.74
CA ALA A 35 -1.48 17.65 15.49
C ALA A 35 -0.84 18.95 16.04
N LYS A 36 0.37 18.83 16.63
CA LYS A 36 1.15 19.98 17.16
C LYS A 36 1.47 21.01 16.07
N LEU A 37 1.77 20.57 14.87
CA LEU A 37 2.13 21.43 13.75
C LEU A 37 0.93 21.91 12.95
N GLY A 38 -0.26 21.37 13.23
CA GLY A 38 -1.48 21.66 12.46
C GLY A 38 -1.37 21.21 10.99
N VAL A 39 -0.62 20.15 10.74
CA VAL A 39 -0.43 19.61 9.39
C VAL A 39 -1.54 18.61 9.05
N ASN A 40 -2.21 18.84 7.93
CA ASN A 40 -3.15 17.88 7.36
C ASN A 40 -2.41 17.00 6.36
N THR A 41 -2.59 15.71 6.50
CA THR A 41 -2.01 14.73 5.59
C THR A 41 -3.12 14.01 4.83
N GLY A 42 -2.75 13.32 3.76
CA GLY A 42 -3.69 12.55 2.95
C GLY A 42 -4.24 11.31 3.63
N ASN A 43 -3.82 11.02 4.85
CA ASN A 43 -4.27 9.91 5.67
C ASN A 43 -4.81 10.42 7.03
N ASP A 44 -5.88 9.83 7.48
CA ASP A 44 -6.38 10.04 8.85
C ASP A 44 -5.66 9.05 9.78
N ALA A 45 -5.16 9.54 10.90
CA ALA A 45 -4.55 8.71 11.93
C ALA A 45 -5.49 7.59 12.41
N ARG A 46 -6.80 7.82 12.43
CA ARG A 46 -7.81 6.82 12.82
C ARG A 46 -7.95 5.64 11.87
N GLU A 47 -7.51 5.79 10.62
CA GLU A 47 -7.47 4.72 9.63
C GLU A 47 -6.46 3.61 9.95
N TYR A 48 -5.51 3.89 10.83
CA TYR A 48 -4.44 2.95 11.15
C TYR A 48 -4.76 2.05 12.36
N VAL A 49 -5.48 2.56 13.36
CA VAL A 49 -5.67 1.83 14.61
C VAL A 49 -7.09 1.96 15.15
N GLY A 50 -7.66 0.85 15.53
CA GLY A 50 -9.00 0.59 15.95
C GLY A 50 -9.75 1.68 16.68
N GLY A 51 -10.66 2.30 15.98
CA GLY A 51 -11.78 3.03 16.55
C GLY A 51 -13.06 2.51 15.94
N SER A 52 -14.01 2.10 16.78
CA SER A 52 -15.29 1.52 16.38
C SER A 52 -16.25 2.47 15.67
N GLN A 53 -15.78 3.55 15.11
CA GLN A 53 -16.56 4.48 14.31
C GLN A 53 -15.81 4.79 13.02
N GLY A 54 -15.93 3.83 12.09
CA GLY A 54 -15.46 3.95 10.73
C GLY A 54 -16.18 5.05 9.96
N THR A 55 -15.58 6.22 9.96
CA THR A 55 -15.76 7.15 8.86
C THR A 55 -14.37 7.43 8.33
N SER A 56 -14.08 6.83 7.22
CA SER A 56 -12.92 7.07 6.39
C SER A 56 -12.85 8.57 6.05
N PHE A 57 -12.12 9.32 6.84
CA PHE A 57 -11.81 10.72 6.51
C PHE A 57 -10.39 10.81 5.95
N ILE A 58 -10.18 10.09 4.85
CA ILE A 58 -9.11 10.48 3.96
C ILE A 58 -9.46 11.89 3.51
N ASN A 59 -8.53 12.82 3.66
CA ASN A 59 -8.68 14.16 3.09
C ASN A 59 -8.73 14.04 1.56
N THR A 60 -9.87 13.60 1.04
CA THR A 60 -10.11 13.47 -0.39
C THR A 60 -10.91 14.66 -0.86
N LYS A 61 -10.34 15.40 -1.79
CA LYS A 61 -11.09 16.41 -2.54
C LYS A 61 -11.34 15.84 -3.93
N GLY A 62 -12.59 15.47 -4.21
CA GLY A 62 -12.95 14.83 -5.47
C GLY A 62 -12.34 13.44 -5.69
N GLY A 63 -12.16 12.65 -4.60
CA GLY A 63 -11.56 11.30 -4.67
C GLY A 63 -10.03 11.25 -4.64
N ASN A 64 -9.34 12.39 -4.55
CA ASN A 64 -7.88 12.46 -4.53
C ASN A 64 -7.35 12.66 -3.11
N GLN A 65 -6.24 12.01 -2.79
CA GLN A 65 -5.51 12.21 -1.53
C GLN A 65 -4.64 13.45 -1.59
N PHE A 66 -4.61 14.23 -0.52
CA PHE A 66 -3.82 15.46 -0.42
C PHE A 66 -2.97 15.48 0.85
N SER A 67 -1.84 16.14 0.75
CA SER A 67 -0.98 16.42 1.89
C SER A 67 -0.57 17.88 1.91
N ASP A 68 -0.50 18.47 3.10
CA ASP A 68 0.10 19.79 3.31
C ASP A 68 1.57 19.77 2.92
N LEU A 69 2.02 20.88 2.35
CA LEU A 69 3.40 21.14 2.02
C LEU A 69 4.08 21.96 3.11
N VAL A 70 5.30 21.56 3.44
CA VAL A 70 6.16 22.27 4.39
C VAL A 70 7.49 22.65 3.74
N THR A 71 8.11 23.70 4.25
CA THR A 71 9.53 23.96 4.06
C THR A 71 10.30 23.21 5.14
N LEU A 72 11.32 22.46 4.75
CA LEU A 72 12.19 21.73 5.67
C LEU A 72 13.62 22.28 5.60
N LYS A 73 14.12 22.68 6.77
CA LYS A 73 15.50 23.11 6.97
C LYS A 73 16.24 22.11 7.85
N TYR A 74 17.49 21.87 7.54
CA TYR A 74 18.33 20.97 8.31
C TYR A 74 19.77 21.49 8.32
N GLN A 75 20.32 21.74 9.52
CA GLN A 75 21.71 22.16 9.70
C GLN A 75 22.13 23.34 8.80
N GLY A 76 21.25 24.33 8.66
CA GLY A 76 21.48 25.54 7.85
C GLY A 76 21.25 25.39 6.34
N GLY A 77 20.96 24.18 5.85
CA GLY A 77 20.47 23.93 4.49
C GLY A 77 18.94 23.91 4.43
N GLU A 78 18.37 24.12 3.26
CA GLU A 78 16.92 24.05 3.01
C GLU A 78 16.65 23.14 1.80
N ILE A 79 15.64 22.30 1.88
CA ILE A 79 15.18 21.51 0.73
C ILE A 79 14.54 22.46 -0.28
N SER A 80 15.04 22.43 -1.52
CA SER A 80 14.68 23.38 -2.57
C SER A 80 13.20 23.32 -3.00
N LYS A 81 12.58 22.15 -2.87
CA LYS A 81 11.15 21.94 -3.15
C LYS A 81 10.36 21.77 -1.85
N PRO A 82 9.10 22.23 -1.79
CA PRO A 82 8.22 21.91 -0.68
C PRO A 82 8.07 20.40 -0.47
N VAL A 83 8.02 19.99 0.79
CA VAL A 83 8.00 18.59 1.22
C VAL A 83 6.60 18.21 1.64
N PRO A 84 5.97 17.19 1.04
CA PRO A 84 4.70 16.67 1.50
C PRO A 84 4.89 15.85 2.78
N MET A 85 3.92 15.93 3.68
CA MET A 85 3.92 15.26 4.98
C MET A 85 3.03 14.02 4.95
N TRP A 86 3.35 13.04 5.79
CA TRP A 86 2.55 11.83 5.94
C TRP A 86 2.59 11.32 7.39
N ILE A 87 1.43 11.00 7.95
CA ILE A 87 1.35 10.41 9.29
C ILE A 87 1.79 8.95 9.22
N ALA A 88 2.75 8.60 10.07
CA ALA A 88 3.24 7.24 10.24
C ALA A 88 3.01 6.80 11.69
N PRO A 89 2.09 5.86 11.95
CA PRO A 89 1.90 5.27 13.26
C PRO A 89 3.19 4.66 13.79
N GLY A 90 3.44 4.78 15.09
CA GLY A 90 4.68 4.31 15.71
C GLY A 90 5.94 5.16 15.44
N GLN A 91 5.82 6.22 14.63
CA GLN A 91 6.91 7.18 14.45
C GLN A 91 7.11 7.96 15.78
N PRO A 92 8.36 8.10 16.28
CA PRO A 92 8.64 8.90 17.47
C PRO A 92 8.17 10.35 17.35
N ASP A 93 7.69 10.90 18.47
CA ASP A 93 7.26 12.29 18.51
C ASP A 93 8.42 13.25 18.30
N ASP A 94 8.14 14.40 17.67
CA ASP A 94 9.11 15.44 17.29
C ASP A 94 10.24 14.94 16.38
N VAL A 95 10.06 13.78 15.73
CA VAL A 95 10.98 13.23 14.74
C VAL A 95 10.34 13.26 13.36
N ILE A 96 11.13 13.67 12.37
CA ILE A 96 10.75 13.68 10.95
C ILE A 96 11.69 12.77 10.18
N THR A 97 11.12 11.80 9.47
CA THR A 97 11.89 10.90 8.60
C THR A 97 11.72 11.28 7.15
N ILE A 98 12.83 11.53 6.44
CA ILE A 98 12.85 11.86 5.01
C ILE A 98 13.58 10.79 4.21
N TYR A 99 13.15 10.58 2.97
CA TYR A 99 13.71 9.60 2.06
C TYR A 99 14.61 10.25 1.01
N MET A 100 15.73 9.61 0.72
CA MET A 100 16.60 9.96 -0.39
C MET A 100 16.13 9.31 -1.70
N GLY A 101 16.66 9.78 -2.83
CA GLY A 101 16.51 9.11 -4.12
C GLY A 101 15.62 9.83 -5.12
N TYR A 102 14.76 10.71 -4.66
CA TYR A 102 13.87 11.56 -5.47
C TYR A 102 14.48 12.94 -5.75
N GLY A 103 13.73 13.81 -6.44
CA GLY A 103 14.10 15.19 -6.72
C GLY A 103 15.12 15.37 -7.86
N ARG A 104 15.35 14.35 -8.67
CA ARG A 104 16.28 14.40 -9.78
C ARG A 104 15.76 15.26 -10.92
N THR A 105 16.62 16.14 -11.44
CA THR A 105 16.31 17.03 -12.56
C THR A 105 16.65 16.42 -13.92
N ARG A 106 17.43 15.34 -13.94
CA ARG A 106 17.85 14.60 -15.13
C ARG A 106 17.83 13.10 -14.83
N ALA A 107 16.67 12.46 -14.99
CA ALA A 107 16.46 11.06 -14.72
C ALA A 107 15.60 10.36 -15.81
N GLY A 108 15.66 10.86 -17.04
CA GLY A 108 14.88 10.35 -18.15
C GLY A 108 13.41 10.80 -18.12
N LYS A 109 12.57 10.17 -18.94
CA LYS A 109 11.16 10.58 -19.12
C LYS A 109 10.29 10.28 -17.91
N VAL A 110 10.61 9.23 -17.16
CA VAL A 110 9.80 8.75 -16.03
C VAL A 110 10.20 9.45 -14.73
N GLY A 111 11.50 9.51 -14.42
CA GLY A 111 11.98 9.92 -13.11
C GLY A 111 12.28 11.41 -12.93
N THR A 112 12.28 12.19 -14.04
CA THR A 112 12.63 13.61 -13.97
C THR A 112 11.56 14.41 -13.24
N GLY A 113 11.98 15.16 -12.22
CA GLY A 113 11.12 16.10 -11.51
C GLY A 113 10.22 15.52 -10.43
N LEU A 114 10.22 14.20 -10.22
CA LEU A 114 9.42 13.55 -9.19
C LEU A 114 9.97 13.83 -7.79
N GLY A 115 9.06 14.10 -6.86
CA GLY A 115 9.36 14.33 -5.45
C GLY A 115 10.32 15.49 -5.16
N TYR A 116 10.89 15.49 -3.97
CA TYR A 116 11.89 16.44 -3.49
C TYR A 116 13.26 15.76 -3.30
N SER A 117 14.32 16.55 -3.29
CA SER A 117 15.70 16.08 -3.10
C SER A 117 16.13 16.20 -1.64
N ALA A 118 16.22 15.09 -0.91
CA ALA A 118 16.81 15.10 0.43
C ALA A 118 18.34 15.31 0.40
N PHE A 119 18.98 15.19 -0.77
CA PHE A 119 20.42 15.50 -0.93
C PHE A 119 20.73 16.98 -0.76
N ASP A 120 19.75 17.88 -0.97
CA ASP A 120 19.91 19.32 -0.80
C ASP A 120 20.36 19.69 0.63
N VAL A 121 19.98 18.87 1.61
CA VAL A 121 20.26 19.09 3.04
C VAL A 121 21.24 18.07 3.62
N ARG A 122 21.66 17.07 2.84
CA ARG A 122 22.58 16.04 3.33
C ARG A 122 23.97 16.61 3.58
N ARG A 123 24.52 16.34 4.76
CA ARG A 123 25.86 16.82 5.18
C ARG A 123 26.75 15.63 5.58
N SER A 124 28.07 15.80 5.42
CA SER A 124 29.05 14.78 5.79
C SER A 124 29.21 14.62 7.31
N ASP A 125 28.93 15.68 8.06
CA ASP A 125 29.01 15.73 9.52
C ASP A 125 27.69 15.34 10.22
N ALA A 126 26.59 15.24 9.47
CA ALA A 126 25.25 14.88 9.97
C ALA A 126 24.47 14.12 8.89
N MET A 127 24.98 12.95 8.48
CA MET A 127 24.44 12.21 7.32
C MET A 127 23.07 11.57 7.56
N ASN A 128 22.78 11.12 8.78
CA ASN A 128 21.62 10.28 9.06
C ASN A 128 20.59 10.94 9.97
N PHE A 129 21.01 11.80 10.90
CA PHE A 129 20.14 12.49 11.84
C PHE A 129 20.74 13.81 12.31
N GLY A 130 19.89 14.70 12.79
CA GLY A 130 20.27 15.98 13.35
C GLY A 130 19.04 16.86 13.58
N PHE A 131 19.26 18.07 14.06
CA PHE A 131 18.18 19.01 14.32
C PHE A 131 17.75 19.74 13.05
N GLY A 132 16.45 19.80 12.82
CA GLY A 132 15.84 20.49 11.70
C GLY A 132 14.64 21.32 12.13
N GLU A 133 14.17 22.15 11.22
CA GLU A 133 12.99 22.99 11.40
C GLU A 133 12.03 22.77 10.23
N ILE A 134 10.74 22.79 10.51
CA ILE A 134 9.70 22.78 9.48
C ILE A 134 8.77 23.97 9.65
N THR A 135 8.31 24.49 8.52
CA THR A 135 7.34 25.57 8.46
C THR A 135 6.27 25.22 7.44
N LYS A 136 5.00 25.27 7.87
CA LYS A 136 3.85 25.04 6.99
C LYS A 136 3.74 26.15 5.95
N LYS A 137 3.52 25.78 4.69
CA LYS A 137 3.38 26.74 3.58
C LYS A 137 1.95 27.19 3.31
N GLY A 138 0.95 26.46 3.78
CA GLY A 138 -0.45 26.70 3.45
C GLY A 138 -0.86 26.19 2.06
N GLU A 139 0.02 25.49 1.37
CA GLU A 139 -0.23 24.83 0.09
C GLU A 139 -0.39 23.34 0.30
N THR A 140 -1.09 22.66 -0.61
CA THR A 140 -1.28 21.20 -0.60
C THR A 140 -0.81 20.58 -1.92
N THR A 141 -0.48 19.30 -1.87
CA THR A 141 -0.17 18.51 -3.06
C THR A 141 -0.91 17.18 -3.06
N THR A 142 -1.15 16.64 -4.24
CA THR A 142 -1.75 15.30 -4.40
C THR A 142 -0.71 14.22 -4.09
N ILE A 143 -1.09 13.23 -3.31
CA ILE A 143 -0.32 12.03 -3.00
C ILE A 143 -1.06 10.80 -3.54
N ALA A 144 -0.34 9.83 -4.07
CA ALA A 144 -0.90 8.59 -4.56
C ALA A 144 -0.44 7.41 -3.70
N SER A 145 -1.37 6.76 -3.03
CA SER A 145 -1.15 5.55 -2.23
C SER A 145 -2.03 4.42 -2.77
N THR A 146 -1.50 3.20 -2.81
CA THR A 146 -2.23 2.02 -3.28
C THR A 146 -3.12 1.40 -2.21
N GLN A 147 -2.92 1.76 -0.95
CA GLN A 147 -3.76 1.34 0.17
C GLN A 147 -4.16 2.57 0.97
N ILE A 148 -5.44 2.70 1.27
CA ILE A 148 -6.01 3.84 1.98
C ILE A 148 -6.59 3.47 3.36
N HIS A 149 -6.80 2.17 3.61
CA HIS A 149 -7.27 1.63 4.88
C HIS A 149 -6.20 0.70 5.46
N PHE A 150 -5.72 1.00 6.67
CA PHE A 150 -4.70 0.22 7.38
C PHE A 150 -5.24 -0.41 8.67
N ASN A 151 -6.52 -0.17 8.97
CA ASN A 151 -7.23 -0.74 10.09
C ASN A 151 -8.12 -1.91 9.62
N MET A 152 -8.07 -3.01 10.33
CA MET A 152 -8.91 -4.18 10.03
C MET A 152 -10.37 -4.01 10.49
N GLU A 153 -10.69 -2.97 11.27
CA GLU A 153 -12.04 -2.64 11.75
C GLU A 153 -12.74 -3.81 12.49
N GLY A 154 -11.96 -4.60 13.22
CA GLY A 154 -12.44 -5.78 13.93
C GLY A 154 -12.78 -6.97 13.03
N ARG A 155 -12.42 -6.94 11.77
CA ARG A 155 -12.55 -8.06 10.83
C ARG A 155 -11.27 -8.89 10.81
N ASP A 156 -11.37 -10.19 10.70
CA ASP A 156 -10.24 -11.13 10.66
C ASP A 156 -9.54 -11.15 9.30
N LEU A 157 -9.15 -9.99 8.79
CA LEU A 157 -8.42 -9.88 7.52
C LEU A 157 -7.03 -10.52 7.61
N LEU A 158 -6.39 -10.37 8.76
CA LEU A 158 -5.13 -11.00 9.10
C LEU A 158 -5.18 -11.39 10.58
N ARG A 159 -4.91 -12.65 10.85
CA ARG A 159 -4.94 -13.22 12.22
C ARG A 159 -3.52 -13.29 12.76
N VAL A 160 -3.32 -12.77 13.95
CA VAL A 160 -2.03 -12.75 14.65
C VAL A 160 -2.24 -13.23 16.07
N TRP A 161 -1.46 -14.21 16.48
CA TRP A 161 -1.48 -14.77 17.83
C TRP A 161 -0.07 -14.90 18.38
N ASP A 162 0.04 -14.86 19.68
CA ASP A 162 1.24 -15.25 20.38
C ASP A 162 1.40 -16.77 20.41
N VAL A 163 2.63 -17.24 20.60
CA VAL A 163 2.92 -18.68 20.64
C VAL A 163 2.18 -19.35 21.80
N ASP A 164 2.07 -18.69 22.93
CA ASP A 164 1.39 -19.23 24.12
C ASP A 164 -0.13 -19.37 23.88
N GLU A 165 -0.76 -18.42 23.19
CA GLU A 165 -2.16 -18.47 22.77
C GLU A 165 -2.39 -19.62 21.79
N PHE A 166 -1.53 -19.76 20.77
CA PHE A 166 -1.64 -20.85 19.80
C PHE A 166 -1.45 -22.24 20.46
N VAL A 167 -0.54 -22.37 21.42
CA VAL A 167 -0.33 -23.62 22.15
C VAL A 167 -1.54 -23.97 23.04
N ALA A 168 -2.18 -22.96 23.62
CA ALA A 168 -3.37 -23.14 24.45
C ALA A 168 -4.60 -23.56 23.63
N GLU A 169 -4.78 -23.03 22.42
CA GLU A 169 -5.93 -23.29 21.54
C GLU A 169 -5.50 -23.44 20.07
N PRO A 170 -4.89 -24.57 19.67
CA PRO A 170 -4.39 -24.77 18.30
C PRO A 170 -5.46 -24.69 17.21
N GLU A 171 -6.72 -24.94 17.55
CA GLU A 171 -7.86 -24.94 16.62
C GLU A 171 -8.39 -23.54 16.30
N MET A 172 -7.90 -22.48 16.99
CA MET A 172 -8.35 -21.10 16.75
C MET A 172 -8.12 -20.64 15.30
N GLY A 173 -7.09 -21.18 14.64
CA GLY A 173 -6.80 -20.92 13.23
C GLY A 173 -7.79 -21.53 12.25
N HIS A 174 -8.59 -22.52 12.68
CA HIS A 174 -9.55 -23.24 11.86
C HIS A 174 -10.99 -22.70 11.94
N GLN A 175 -11.18 -21.58 12.63
CA GLN A 175 -12.49 -20.92 12.65
C GLN A 175 -12.87 -20.46 11.25
N HIS A 176 -13.99 -20.96 10.76
CA HIS A 176 -14.57 -20.57 9.47
C HIS A 176 -15.86 -19.79 9.72
N ASP A 177 -16.01 -18.67 9.03
CA ASP A 177 -17.30 -17.99 9.00
C ASP A 177 -18.28 -18.80 8.15
N GLU A 178 -19.51 -18.96 8.63
CA GLU A 178 -20.59 -19.49 7.81
C GLU A 178 -21.06 -18.39 6.86
N TYR A 179 -20.85 -18.59 5.56
CA TYR A 179 -21.33 -17.68 4.54
C TYR A 179 -22.70 -18.10 4.01
N ASP A 180 -23.52 -17.13 3.68
CA ASP A 180 -24.78 -17.37 2.98
C ASP A 180 -24.53 -18.10 1.65
N LYS A 181 -25.47 -18.98 1.27
CA LYS A 181 -25.38 -19.69 0.00
C LYS A 181 -25.41 -18.72 -1.17
N SER A 182 -24.50 -18.91 -2.12
CA SER A 182 -24.50 -18.15 -3.35
C SER A 182 -25.81 -18.35 -4.13
N MET A 183 -26.38 -17.25 -4.63
CA MET A 183 -27.54 -17.31 -5.54
C MET A 183 -27.15 -17.77 -6.96
N TYR A 184 -25.87 -17.73 -7.30
CA TYR A 184 -25.35 -18.25 -8.57
C TYR A 184 -25.09 -19.76 -8.48
N PRO A 185 -25.51 -20.56 -9.47
CA PRO A 185 -25.46 -22.02 -9.40
C PRO A 185 -24.05 -22.58 -9.68
N TYR A 186 -23.05 -22.16 -8.91
CA TYR A 186 -21.66 -22.58 -9.09
C TYR A 186 -21.49 -24.10 -9.08
N GLU A 187 -22.17 -24.81 -8.18
CA GLU A 187 -22.05 -26.27 -8.04
C GLU A 187 -22.32 -27.03 -9.35
N GLN A 188 -23.17 -26.49 -10.20
CA GLN A 188 -23.48 -27.12 -11.50
C GLN A 188 -22.34 -26.98 -12.50
N HIS A 189 -21.59 -25.89 -12.40
CA HIS A 189 -20.51 -25.54 -13.33
C HIS A 189 -19.15 -26.09 -12.89
N THR A 190 -18.91 -26.24 -11.58
CA THR A 190 -17.60 -26.61 -11.05
C THR A 190 -17.40 -28.11 -10.87
N LYS A 191 -18.45 -28.93 -10.91
CA LYS A 191 -18.35 -30.41 -10.80
C LYS A 191 -17.38 -31.06 -11.78
N VAL A 192 -17.17 -30.44 -12.94
CA VAL A 192 -16.23 -30.94 -13.97
C VAL A 192 -14.79 -30.91 -13.50
N TYR A 193 -14.48 -30.09 -12.47
CA TYR A 193 -13.14 -29.91 -11.95
C TYR A 193 -12.83 -30.78 -10.72
N ASP A 194 -13.80 -31.49 -10.17
CA ASP A 194 -13.65 -32.24 -8.90
C ASP A 194 -12.59 -33.34 -8.97
N GLN A 195 -12.35 -33.88 -10.16
CA GLN A 195 -11.36 -34.93 -10.40
C GLN A 195 -9.99 -34.40 -10.81
N ASN A 196 -9.84 -33.09 -10.97
CA ASN A 196 -8.61 -32.47 -11.42
C ASN A 196 -7.64 -32.24 -10.27
N THR A 197 -6.37 -32.04 -10.59
CA THR A 197 -5.35 -31.61 -9.63
C THR A 197 -5.69 -30.21 -9.13
N LYS A 198 -5.70 -30.05 -7.81
CA LYS A 198 -5.90 -28.74 -7.16
C LYS A 198 -4.57 -28.12 -6.81
N TRP A 199 -4.43 -26.84 -7.13
CA TRP A 199 -3.25 -26.07 -6.78
C TRP A 199 -3.48 -25.33 -5.48
N ALA A 200 -2.45 -25.27 -4.63
CA ALA A 200 -2.45 -24.50 -3.39
C ALA A 200 -1.14 -23.72 -3.26
N MET A 201 -1.21 -22.56 -2.62
CA MET A 201 -0.06 -21.74 -2.28
C MET A 201 -0.04 -21.50 -0.76
N SER A 202 1.10 -21.73 -0.13
CA SER A 202 1.35 -21.37 1.26
C SER A 202 2.39 -20.25 1.30
N ILE A 203 2.08 -19.18 2.03
CA ILE A 203 2.97 -18.03 2.22
C ILE A 203 3.27 -17.90 3.71
N ASP A 204 4.55 -17.98 4.07
CA ASP A 204 5.00 -17.79 5.46
C ASP A 204 4.96 -16.30 5.82
N LEU A 205 3.91 -15.89 6.55
CA LEU A 205 3.73 -14.51 6.97
C LEU A 205 4.70 -14.10 8.09
N ASN A 206 5.25 -15.06 8.85
CA ASN A 206 6.27 -14.75 9.87
C ASN A 206 7.59 -14.30 9.22
N SER A 207 7.87 -14.78 8.01
CA SER A 207 9.05 -14.37 7.24
C SER A 207 8.82 -13.16 6.35
N CYS A 208 7.57 -12.74 6.18
CA CYS A 208 7.23 -11.62 5.31
C CYS A 208 7.55 -10.27 5.97
N VAL A 209 8.43 -9.50 5.37
CA VAL A 209 8.81 -8.14 5.81
C VAL A 209 8.21 -7.05 4.92
N GLY A 210 7.27 -7.38 4.04
CA GLY A 210 6.59 -6.42 3.17
C GLY A 210 7.47 -5.75 2.12
N CYS A 211 8.63 -6.33 1.77
CA CYS A 211 9.64 -5.68 0.92
C CYS A 211 9.22 -5.46 -0.55
N ASN A 212 8.06 -5.98 -0.98
CA ASN A 212 7.52 -5.89 -2.35
C ASN A 212 8.38 -6.55 -3.45
N ALA A 213 9.36 -7.39 -3.11
CA ALA A 213 10.17 -8.11 -4.09
C ALA A 213 9.30 -9.02 -4.99
N CYS A 214 8.31 -9.71 -4.41
CA CYS A 214 7.33 -10.51 -5.16
C CYS A 214 6.44 -9.65 -6.07
N VAL A 215 6.07 -8.45 -5.64
CA VAL A 215 5.26 -7.52 -6.43
C VAL A 215 6.02 -7.07 -7.68
N VAL A 216 7.28 -6.63 -7.54
CA VAL A 216 8.09 -6.21 -8.69
C VAL A 216 8.46 -7.37 -9.60
N ALA A 217 8.66 -8.56 -9.05
CA ALA A 217 8.87 -9.77 -9.85
C ALA A 217 7.65 -10.11 -10.71
N CYS A 218 6.45 -10.03 -10.12
CA CYS A 218 5.19 -10.22 -10.85
C CYS A 218 5.00 -9.15 -11.95
N GLN A 219 5.31 -7.89 -11.66
CA GLN A 219 5.26 -6.81 -12.65
C GLN A 219 6.20 -7.08 -13.84
N ALA A 220 7.43 -7.51 -13.55
CA ALA A 220 8.43 -7.76 -14.58
C ALA A 220 8.10 -8.97 -15.44
N GLU A 221 7.70 -10.10 -14.81
CA GLU A 221 7.37 -11.34 -15.50
C GLU A 221 6.14 -11.18 -16.40
N ASN A 222 5.11 -10.52 -15.93
CA ASN A 222 3.84 -10.37 -16.62
C ASN A 222 3.74 -9.07 -17.44
N ASN A 223 4.82 -8.29 -17.52
CA ASN A 223 4.84 -7.00 -18.22
C ASN A 223 3.64 -6.10 -17.84
N ILE A 224 3.39 -5.96 -16.55
CA ILE A 224 2.23 -5.21 -16.04
C ILE A 224 2.36 -3.74 -16.42
N PRO A 225 1.32 -3.12 -17.00
CA PRO A 225 1.38 -1.73 -17.43
C PRO A 225 1.50 -0.76 -16.24
N VAL A 226 2.33 0.27 -16.42
CA VAL A 226 2.46 1.42 -15.51
C VAL A 226 1.40 2.44 -15.90
N VAL A 227 0.60 2.89 -14.93
CA VAL A 227 -0.53 3.81 -15.18
C VAL A 227 -0.26 5.26 -14.77
N GLY A 228 0.77 5.49 -13.95
CA GLY A 228 1.18 6.82 -13.49
C GLY A 228 0.45 7.32 -12.25
N LYS A 229 1.03 8.34 -11.60
CA LYS A 229 0.59 8.89 -10.32
C LYS A 229 -0.90 9.25 -10.28
N GLU A 230 -1.41 9.92 -11.33
CA GLU A 230 -2.81 10.35 -11.38
C GLU A 230 -3.77 9.15 -11.36
N GLN A 231 -3.44 8.08 -12.09
CA GLN A 231 -4.29 6.91 -12.14
C GLN A 231 -4.19 6.08 -10.86
N VAL A 232 -3.02 5.97 -10.25
CA VAL A 232 -2.88 5.33 -8.92
C VAL A 232 -3.72 6.07 -7.88
N ASN A 233 -3.71 7.41 -7.89
CA ASN A 233 -4.54 8.19 -6.98
C ASN A 233 -6.06 8.00 -7.18
N ARG A 234 -6.46 7.48 -8.34
CA ARG A 234 -7.83 7.06 -8.65
C ARG A 234 -8.07 5.56 -8.41
N SER A 235 -7.17 4.88 -7.71
CA SER A 235 -7.18 3.43 -7.48
C SER A 235 -7.23 2.63 -8.78
N ARG A 236 -6.38 3.01 -9.76
CA ARG A 236 -6.33 2.40 -11.09
C ARG A 236 -4.99 1.74 -11.42
N GLU A 237 -4.16 1.48 -10.42
CA GLU A 237 -2.99 0.63 -10.54
C GLU A 237 -3.36 -0.78 -11.03
N MET A 238 -2.43 -1.42 -11.73
CA MET A 238 -2.67 -2.70 -12.42
C MET A 238 -1.96 -3.89 -11.76
N HIS A 239 -1.53 -3.76 -10.51
CA HIS A 239 -0.84 -4.83 -9.80
C HIS A 239 -1.73 -6.07 -9.64
N TRP A 240 -1.24 -7.24 -10.07
CA TRP A 240 -1.93 -8.52 -9.87
C TRP A 240 -1.67 -9.10 -8.48
N LEU A 241 -0.51 -8.78 -7.93
CA LEU A 241 -0.11 -9.11 -6.57
C LEU A 241 0.17 -7.82 -5.82
N ARG A 242 -0.36 -7.69 -4.61
CA ARG A 242 -0.07 -6.58 -3.71
C ARG A 242 0.27 -7.12 -2.32
N ILE A 243 0.93 -6.31 -1.52
CA ILE A 243 1.14 -6.60 -0.11
C ILE A 243 0.42 -5.52 0.68
N ASP A 244 -0.63 -5.89 1.39
CA ASP A 244 -1.33 -5.00 2.29
C ASP A 244 -0.56 -4.90 3.61
N ALA A 245 -0.66 -3.74 4.27
CA ALA A 245 -0.08 -3.51 5.59
C ALA A 245 -1.18 -3.11 6.56
N TYR A 246 -1.21 -3.76 7.72
CA TYR A 246 -2.18 -3.48 8.77
C TYR A 246 -1.49 -3.20 10.09
N PHE A 247 -2.09 -2.33 10.88
CA PHE A 247 -1.65 -2.04 12.23
C PHE A 247 -2.70 -2.54 13.22
N GLY A 248 -2.23 -3.22 14.26
CA GLY A 248 -3.03 -3.67 15.39
C GLY A 248 -2.88 -2.76 16.59
N GLY A 249 -3.38 -3.23 17.74
CA GLY A 249 -3.34 -2.48 18.99
C GLY A 249 -4.44 -1.41 19.10
N GLY A 250 -4.51 -0.77 20.24
CA GLY A 250 -5.52 0.25 20.53
C GLY A 250 -5.00 1.69 20.47
N ASP A 251 -3.67 1.89 20.41
CA ASP A 251 -3.03 3.21 20.40
C ASP A 251 -2.27 3.46 19.10
N ILE A 252 -2.70 4.44 18.35
CA ILE A 252 -2.03 4.88 17.12
C ILE A 252 -0.61 5.40 17.32
N ASN A 253 -0.27 5.85 18.54
CA ASN A 253 1.06 6.32 18.83
C ASN A 253 2.03 5.19 19.17
N ASP A 254 1.48 4.04 19.57
CA ASP A 254 2.22 2.81 19.87
C ASP A 254 1.45 1.60 19.32
N PRO A 255 1.34 1.48 17.98
CA PRO A 255 0.60 0.40 17.34
C PRO A 255 1.37 -0.91 17.39
N ASP A 256 0.64 -2.02 17.40
CA ASP A 256 1.18 -3.34 17.08
C ASP A 256 1.42 -3.48 15.57
N GLY A 257 2.48 -4.15 15.19
CA GLY A 257 2.82 -4.37 13.79
C GLY A 257 3.87 -3.37 13.27
N PRO A 258 3.94 -3.12 11.97
CA PRO A 258 2.96 -3.49 10.93
C PRO A 258 2.96 -4.98 10.58
N TYR A 259 1.78 -5.51 10.31
CA TYR A 259 1.57 -6.85 9.77
C TYR A 259 1.39 -6.79 8.27
N PHE A 260 2.04 -7.71 7.55
CA PHE A 260 2.01 -7.73 6.09
C PHE A 260 1.24 -8.92 5.56
N GLN A 261 0.33 -8.68 4.61
CA GLN A 261 -0.45 -9.71 3.95
C GLN A 261 -0.28 -9.63 2.44
N PRO A 262 0.47 -10.55 1.82
CA PRO A 262 0.44 -10.72 0.37
C PRO A 262 -0.95 -11.17 -0.10
N VAL A 263 -1.51 -10.44 -1.06
CA VAL A 263 -2.82 -10.71 -1.64
C VAL A 263 -2.68 -10.83 -3.14
N LEU A 264 -3.17 -11.93 -3.70
CA LEU A 264 -3.11 -12.23 -5.14
C LEU A 264 -4.42 -12.83 -5.62
N CYS A 265 -4.56 -12.97 -6.93
CA CYS A 265 -5.67 -13.71 -7.51
C CYS A 265 -5.66 -15.16 -6.99
N GLN A 266 -6.79 -15.62 -6.44
CA GLN A 266 -6.95 -16.98 -5.91
C GLN A 266 -7.30 -17.99 -7.00
N GLN A 267 -7.46 -17.57 -8.26
CA GLN A 267 -7.84 -18.40 -9.39
C GLN A 267 -9.05 -19.31 -9.10
N CYS A 268 -10.07 -18.73 -8.50
CA CYS A 268 -11.23 -19.45 -7.94
C CYS A 268 -11.97 -20.27 -8.99
N GLU A 269 -12.37 -21.50 -8.65
CA GLU A 269 -13.31 -22.28 -9.46
C GLU A 269 -14.70 -21.66 -9.50
N GLN A 270 -15.13 -21.05 -8.39
CA GLN A 270 -16.37 -20.28 -8.28
C GLN A 270 -16.05 -18.79 -8.35
N ALA A 271 -15.64 -18.33 -9.52
CA ALA A 271 -15.12 -16.99 -9.71
C ALA A 271 -16.21 -15.93 -9.92
N PRO A 272 -16.51 -15.07 -8.93
CA PRO A 272 -17.52 -14.01 -9.09
C PRO A 272 -17.08 -12.96 -10.12
N CYS A 273 -15.78 -12.78 -10.33
CA CYS A 273 -15.27 -11.87 -11.35
C CYS A 273 -15.55 -12.33 -12.80
N GLU A 274 -15.73 -13.62 -13.03
CA GLU A 274 -16.05 -14.15 -14.36
C GLU A 274 -17.48 -13.81 -14.75
N VAL A 275 -18.44 -14.04 -13.87
CA VAL A 275 -19.87 -13.86 -14.16
C VAL A 275 -20.26 -12.40 -14.38
N VAL A 276 -19.49 -11.47 -13.86
CA VAL A 276 -19.73 -10.02 -14.02
C VAL A 276 -18.90 -9.39 -15.13
N CYS A 277 -17.96 -10.12 -15.72
CA CYS A 277 -17.07 -9.55 -16.74
C CYS A 277 -17.81 -9.34 -18.07
N PRO A 278 -17.96 -8.08 -18.56
CA PRO A 278 -18.75 -7.77 -19.77
C PRO A 278 -18.11 -8.29 -21.04
N VAL A 279 -16.82 -8.59 -21.01
CA VAL A 279 -16.06 -9.05 -22.19
C VAL A 279 -15.51 -10.47 -22.02
N HIS A 280 -15.89 -11.16 -20.94
CA HIS A 280 -15.41 -12.50 -20.63
C HIS A 280 -13.88 -12.62 -20.68
N ALA A 281 -13.21 -11.66 -20.02
CA ALA A 281 -11.75 -11.62 -19.95
C ALA A 281 -11.19 -12.56 -18.88
N THR A 282 -11.99 -12.99 -17.92
CA THR A 282 -11.66 -14.06 -16.98
C THR A 282 -12.41 -15.32 -17.37
N VAL A 283 -11.70 -16.41 -17.54
CA VAL A 283 -12.24 -17.68 -18.04
C VAL A 283 -11.58 -18.85 -17.33
N HIS A 284 -12.28 -19.96 -17.18
CA HIS A 284 -11.72 -21.16 -16.59
C HIS A 284 -10.87 -21.96 -17.60
N SER A 285 -9.73 -22.43 -17.13
CA SER A 285 -8.95 -23.45 -17.81
C SER A 285 -9.63 -24.82 -17.66
N ALA A 286 -9.13 -25.81 -18.39
CA ALA A 286 -9.61 -27.20 -18.26
C ALA A 286 -9.35 -27.78 -16.85
N GLU A 287 -8.41 -27.23 -16.11
CA GLU A 287 -8.08 -27.65 -14.73
C GLU A 287 -8.95 -26.96 -13.66
N GLY A 288 -9.74 -25.97 -14.04
CA GLY A 288 -10.59 -25.20 -13.12
C GLY A 288 -9.94 -23.92 -12.59
N LEU A 289 -8.76 -23.53 -13.08
CA LEU A 289 -8.14 -22.26 -12.75
C LEU A 289 -8.83 -21.13 -13.50
N ASN A 290 -9.21 -20.06 -12.79
CA ASN A 290 -9.73 -18.86 -13.43
C ASN A 290 -8.57 -18.02 -13.97
N ASP A 291 -8.34 -18.12 -15.27
CA ASP A 291 -7.26 -17.42 -15.97
C ASP A 291 -7.75 -16.08 -16.53
N MET A 292 -6.86 -15.10 -16.57
CA MET A 292 -7.15 -13.80 -17.15
C MET A 292 -6.59 -13.67 -18.56
N VAL A 293 -7.48 -13.42 -19.52
CA VAL A 293 -7.11 -13.03 -20.88
C VAL A 293 -6.91 -11.50 -20.89
N TYR A 294 -5.75 -11.04 -20.48
CA TYR A 294 -5.50 -9.62 -20.24
C TYR A 294 -5.59 -8.75 -21.49
N ASN A 295 -5.35 -9.27 -22.67
CA ASN A 295 -5.56 -8.55 -23.95
C ASN A 295 -7.05 -8.28 -24.26
N ARG A 296 -7.96 -8.98 -23.61
CA ARG A 296 -9.42 -8.78 -23.75
C ARG A 296 -9.97 -7.85 -22.68
N CYS A 297 -9.24 -7.67 -21.59
CA CYS A 297 -9.67 -6.85 -20.48
C CYS A 297 -9.81 -5.37 -20.89
N VAL A 298 -10.96 -4.78 -20.57
CA VAL A 298 -11.26 -3.35 -20.78
C VAL A 298 -11.16 -2.52 -19.49
N GLY A 299 -10.70 -3.13 -18.40
CA GLY A 299 -10.42 -2.44 -17.14
C GLY A 299 -11.65 -1.95 -16.38
N THR A 300 -12.75 -2.69 -16.38
CA THR A 300 -13.99 -2.32 -15.65
C THR A 300 -13.82 -2.34 -14.13
N ARG A 301 -12.95 -3.20 -13.58
CA ARG A 301 -12.63 -3.31 -12.13
C ARG A 301 -13.81 -3.65 -11.22
N TYR A 302 -14.61 -4.55 -11.69
CA TYR A 302 -15.62 -5.17 -10.83
C TYR A 302 -14.98 -5.98 -9.71
#